data_bfce381c6b469489ffe1dc48d9cc65ec
#
_entry.id   bfce381c6b469489ffe1dc48d9cc65ec
#
_cell.length_a   1.000
_cell.length_b   1.000
_cell.length_c   1.000
_cell.angle_alpha   90.00
_cell.angle_beta   90.00
_cell.angle_gamma   90.00
#
_symmetry.space_group_name_H-M   'P 1'
#
loop_
_entity.id
_entity.type
_entity.pdbx_description
1 polymer ?
#
loop_
_entity_poly.entity_id
_entity_poly.type
_entity_poly.pdbx_seq_one_letter_code
_entity_poly.pdbx_strand_id
1 'polypeptide(L)' 'ECAIIYKDKGVLQTRRPDRVMMKNEQVVVVDFKFGKANKKYNKQVKGYMQLLSRMGYKNITGYLWYVEEEIIEKV' A
#
# COMPACT_ATOMS: atom_id res chain seq x y z
N GLU A 1 -9.88 -3.08 6.17
CA GLU A 1 -9.39 -3.08 4.79
C GLU A 1 -10.13 -2.07 3.94
N CYS A 2 -9.41 -1.33 3.13
CA CYS A 2 -9.98 -0.38 2.19
C CYS A 2 -9.57 -0.75 0.77
N ALA A 3 -10.55 -0.88 -0.10
CA ALA A 3 -10.25 -1.06 -1.52
C ALA A 3 -9.95 0.31 -2.14
N ILE A 4 -8.92 0.35 -2.93
CA ILE A 4 -8.57 1.56 -3.70
C ILE A 4 -9.17 1.38 -5.09
N ILE A 5 -10.14 2.22 -5.42
CA ILE A 5 -10.83 2.18 -6.71
C ILE A 5 -10.37 3.35 -7.56
N TYR A 6 -9.90 3.07 -8.75
CA TYR A 6 -9.43 4.10 -9.66
C TYR A 6 -9.77 3.74 -11.10
N LYS A 7 -9.76 4.73 -11.97
CA LYS A 7 -10.05 4.57 -13.38
C LYS A 7 -8.76 4.61 -14.17
N ASP A 8 -8.50 3.55 -14.92
CA ASP A 8 -7.32 3.44 -15.76
C ASP A 8 -7.76 3.09 -17.19
N LYS A 9 -7.38 3.91 -18.14
CA LYS A 9 -7.75 3.74 -19.56
C LYS A 9 -9.25 3.52 -19.77
N GLY A 10 -10.07 4.23 -19.00
CA GLY A 10 -11.53 4.14 -19.09
C GLY A 10 -12.14 2.94 -18.37
N VAL A 11 -11.35 2.11 -17.72
CA VAL A 11 -11.82 0.93 -16.99
C VAL A 11 -11.60 1.14 -15.51
N LEU A 12 -12.61 0.80 -14.70
CA LEU A 12 -12.48 0.84 -13.25
C LEU A 12 -11.55 -0.26 -12.78
N GLN A 13 -10.54 0.12 -12.03
CA GLN A 13 -9.59 -0.80 -11.41
C GLN A 13 -9.75 -0.76 -9.91
N THR A 14 -9.54 -1.90 -9.26
CA THR A 14 -9.59 -1.99 -7.80
C THR A 14 -8.29 -2.58 -7.31
N ARG A 15 -7.66 -1.89 -6.37
CA ARG A 15 -6.50 -2.41 -5.66
C ARG A 15 -6.79 -2.43 -4.18
N ARG A 16 -6.35 -3.49 -3.52
CA ARG A 16 -6.63 -3.67 -2.10
C ARG A 16 -5.34 -4.03 -1.36
N PRO A 17 -4.71 -3.06 -0.68
CA PRO A 17 -3.64 -3.39 0.24
C PRO A 17 -4.22 -4.13 1.45
N ASP A 18 -3.39 -4.89 2.15
CA ASP A 18 -3.85 -5.69 3.29
C ASP A 18 -4.39 -4.80 4.40
N ARG A 19 -3.78 -3.66 4.62
CA ARG A 19 -4.24 -2.74 5.64
C ARG A 19 -3.94 -1.30 5.27
N VAL A 20 -4.92 -0.45 5.47
CA VAL A 20 -4.76 1.00 5.35
C VAL A 20 -5.24 1.62 6.65
N MET A 21 -4.38 2.37 7.30
CA MET A 21 -4.73 3.06 8.54
C MET A 21 -4.70 4.56 8.29
N MET A 22 -5.74 5.24 8.74
CA MET A 22 -5.84 6.69 8.62
C MET A 22 -5.98 7.29 9.99
N LYS A 23 -5.12 8.25 10.30
CA LYS A 23 -5.19 8.99 11.55
C LYS A 23 -4.82 10.44 11.28
N ASN A 24 -5.74 11.36 11.59
CA ASN A 24 -5.62 12.77 11.25
C ASN A 24 -5.42 12.92 9.74
N GLU A 25 -4.27 13.47 9.32
CA GLU A 25 -3.94 13.62 7.90
C GLU A 25 -2.91 12.60 7.43
N GLN A 26 -2.60 11.60 8.27
CA GLN A 26 -1.62 10.58 7.93
C GLN A 26 -2.30 9.32 7.43
N VAL A 27 -1.74 8.73 6.39
CA VAL A 27 -2.18 7.46 5.83
C VAL A 27 -1.02 6.48 5.88
N VAL A 28 -1.25 5.32 6.48
CA VAL A 28 -0.25 4.26 6.56
C VAL A 28 -0.78 3.04 5.81
N VAL A 29 -0.01 2.57 4.85
CA VAL A 29 -0.32 1.38 4.07
C VAL A 29 0.59 0.26 4.52
N VAL A 30 0.00 -0.87 4.90
CA VAL A 30 0.76 -2.06 5.31
C VAL A 30 0.34 -3.23 4.44
N ASP A 31 1.33 -3.93 3.91
CA ASP A 31 1.10 -5.14 3.14
C ASP A 31 1.85 -6.28 3.83
N PHE A 32 1.14 -7.37 4.14
CA PHE A 32 1.71 -8.54 4.79
C PHE A 32 2.20 -9.52 3.75
N LYS A 33 3.41 -10.01 3.90
CA LYS A 33 4.00 -10.98 2.98
C LYS A 33 4.53 -12.19 3.74
N PHE A 34 4.32 -13.34 3.15
CA PHE A 34 4.88 -14.59 3.63
C PHE A 34 6.00 -15.02 2.69
N GLY A 35 7.13 -15.40 3.23
CA GLY A 35 8.28 -15.77 2.44
C GLY A 35 9.34 -14.67 2.38
N LYS A 36 10.23 -14.77 1.39
CA LYS A 36 11.40 -13.89 1.31
C LYS A 36 11.10 -12.53 0.72
N ALA A 37 11.90 -11.54 1.10
CA ALA A 37 11.82 -10.20 0.56
C ALA A 37 12.01 -10.20 -0.97
N ASN A 38 11.24 -9.37 -1.65
CA ASN A 38 11.30 -9.24 -3.10
C ASN A 38 11.00 -7.80 -3.49
N LYS A 39 11.79 -7.27 -4.41
CA LYS A 39 11.62 -5.90 -4.89
C LYS A 39 10.24 -5.63 -5.51
N LYS A 40 9.58 -6.67 -6.03
CA LYS A 40 8.23 -6.56 -6.58
C LYS A 40 7.24 -6.06 -5.52
N TYR A 41 7.42 -6.45 -4.28
CA TYR A 41 6.54 -6.05 -3.20
C TYR A 41 6.67 -4.56 -2.89
N ASN A 42 7.90 -4.04 -2.98
CA ASN A 42 8.13 -2.60 -2.82
C ASN A 42 7.39 -1.80 -3.88
N LYS A 43 7.44 -2.25 -5.13
CA LYS A 43 6.72 -1.59 -6.23
C LYS A 43 5.22 -1.63 -6.02
N GLN A 44 4.70 -2.73 -5.49
CA GLN A 44 3.28 -2.87 -5.22
C GLN A 44 2.81 -1.86 -4.18
N VAL A 45 3.53 -1.75 -3.07
CA VAL A 45 3.19 -0.79 -2.01
C VAL A 45 3.33 0.64 -2.52
N LYS A 46 4.39 0.95 -3.27
CA LYS A 46 4.56 2.27 -3.88
C LYS A 46 3.40 2.62 -4.81
N GLY A 47 2.90 1.62 -5.55
CA GLY A 47 1.72 1.80 -6.40
C GLY A 47 0.50 2.19 -5.60
N TYR A 48 0.25 1.55 -4.48
CA TYR A 48 -0.85 1.93 -3.58
C TYR A 48 -0.68 3.35 -3.06
N MET A 49 0.54 3.71 -2.66
CA MET A 49 0.83 5.05 -2.16
C MET A 49 0.58 6.12 -3.23
N GLN A 50 0.95 5.84 -4.47
CA GLN A 50 0.71 6.76 -5.59
C GLN A 50 -0.78 6.94 -5.85
N LEU A 51 -1.55 5.87 -5.79
CA LEU A 51 -3.00 5.93 -5.99
C LEU A 51 -3.65 6.80 -4.91
N LEU A 52 -3.25 6.62 -3.66
CA LEU A 52 -3.75 7.42 -2.56
C LEU A 52 -3.37 8.90 -2.71
N SER A 53 -2.16 9.16 -3.19
CA SER A 53 -1.72 10.53 -3.46
C SER A 53 -2.57 11.19 -4.54
N ARG A 54 -2.91 10.46 -5.59
CA ARG A 54 -3.81 10.97 -6.65
C ARG A 54 -5.21 11.26 -6.13
N MET A 55 -5.64 10.54 -5.10
CA MET A 55 -6.93 10.76 -4.46
C MET A 55 -6.95 11.97 -3.52
N GLY A 56 -5.82 12.63 -3.35
CA GLY A 56 -5.71 13.84 -2.54
C GLY A 56 -5.13 13.65 -1.16
N TYR A 57 -4.76 12.43 -0.78
CA TYR A 57 -4.15 12.20 0.52
C TYR A 57 -2.69 12.68 0.54
N LYS A 58 -2.29 13.25 1.67
CA LYS A 58 -0.92 13.70 1.93
C LYS A 58 -0.35 12.85 3.06
N ASN A 59 0.95 12.91 3.27
CA ASN A 59 1.61 12.21 4.37
C ASN A 59 1.33 10.70 4.34
N ILE A 60 1.65 10.09 3.22
CA ILE A 60 1.44 8.66 3.01
C ILE A 60 2.73 7.91 3.30
N THR A 61 2.64 6.87 4.13
CA THR A 61 3.78 6.01 4.45
C THR A 61 3.41 4.57 4.14
N GLY A 62 4.33 3.82 3.58
CA GLY A 62 4.12 2.42 3.24
C GLY A 62 5.09 1.51 3.96
N TYR A 63 4.61 0.33 4.36
CA TYR A 63 5.41 -0.70 5.01
C TYR A 63 5.13 -2.06 4.39
N LEU A 64 6.17 -2.88 4.33
CA LEU A 64 6.07 -4.29 4.04
C LEU A 64 6.40 -5.06 5.32
N TRP A 65 5.49 -5.93 5.74
CA TRP A 65 5.70 -6.76 6.91
C TRP A 65 5.90 -8.21 6.46
N TYR A 66 7.13 -8.68 6.59
CA TYR A 66 7.46 -10.08 6.32
C TYR A 66 7.21 -10.88 7.58
N VAL A 67 6.04 -11.51 7.64
CA VAL A 67 5.51 -12.10 8.87
C VAL A 67 6.40 -13.21 9.41
N GLU A 68 6.87 -14.09 8.53
CA GLU A 68 7.71 -15.21 8.95
C GLU A 68 9.09 -14.80 9.47
N GLU A 69 9.64 -13.74 8.91
CA GLU A 69 10.95 -13.23 9.29
C GLU A 69 10.87 -12.18 10.41
N GLU A 70 9.67 -11.78 10.78
CA GLU A 70 9.43 -10.72 11.77
C GLU A 70 10.14 -9.42 11.43
N ILE A 71 10.17 -9.08 10.15
CA ILE A 71 10.81 -7.86 9.64
C ILE A 71 9.75 -6.92 9.08
N ILE A 72 9.83 -5.66 9.48
CA ILE A 72 9.01 -4.59 8.92
C ILE A 72 9.93 -3.66 8.16
N GLU A 73 9.65 -3.51 6.88
CA GLU A 73 10.46 -2.68 5.98
C GLU A 73 9.66 -1.48 5.51
N LYS A 74 10.23 -0.29 5.69
CA LYS A 74 9.60 0.93 5.20
C LYS A 74 9.87 1.09 3.70
N VAL A 75 8.80 1.33 2.98
CA VAL A 75 8.86 1.51 1.53
C VAL A 75 9.06 2.97 1.16
#